data_8e253d740ba3f1216ba27215e44dcbd5
#
_entry.id   8e253d740ba3f1216ba27215e44dcbd5
#
_cell.length_a   1.000
_cell.length_b   1.000
_cell.length_c   1.000
_cell.angle_alpha   90.00
_cell.angle_beta   90.00
_cell.angle_gamma   90.00
#
_symmetry.space_group_name_H-M   'P 1'
#
loop_
_entity.id
_entity.type
_entity.pdbx_description
1 polymer ?
#
loop_
_entity_poly.entity_id
_entity_poly.type
_entity_poly.pdbx_seq_one_letter_code
_entity_poly.pdbx_strand_id
1 'polypeptide(L)'
;MLPPSYLDAMPDAFVQLAQQVEDEILQDVARRIGKMGTLTETADWQLWRYQQTEAVRENVVKLLAKYSGKSEATIRRLLKEAATEAMEREDAIYYHYNLEPTPFEESAALNNLLNAGARQTAGTWKNLTATTANTVTGQFERTLDAAWAKVSTGAFDYKTAVKQAVDGLADGMKFVTYPTGHQDSIEVAARRAILTGVNQTAGKLQVARADEMGVEFFETTAHGGARPSHAEWQGRQFHRGGAVDYKGKHYPDFEAATGYGTGAGLCGWNCRHTFFSIFPELGPAPAWTQADLEALNARNIEYNGKKYTRYEINQMQRARERNVRRWKKRYLAETAAGVDPTDSAVKLRQARQELAGFITATGGRADSARTSVPKFGRSEAGKANYTARKQERFDAANKELQQLRDNGTIKSTGKLIESPSAPNELIVNRDHVFQRMIERKMTLADCDKIISASKVALSQWNGGQIVYYSEQGFVAVRSNGVISTLGPLDDGGKKLMEVVEKHGIPH
;
A
#
# COMPACT_ATOMS: atom_id res chain seq x y z
N MET A 1 2.63 -15.23 -29.24
CA MET A 1 1.81 -14.29 -28.43
C MET A 1 2.03 -14.47 -26.94
N LEU A 2 1.94 -13.40 -26.12
CA LEU A 2 2.06 -13.49 -24.67
C LEU A 2 0.69 -13.72 -24.01
N PRO A 3 0.52 -14.74 -23.14
CA PRO A 3 -0.75 -14.91 -22.45
C PRO A 3 -0.98 -13.79 -21.42
N PRO A 4 -2.25 -13.41 -21.14
CA PRO A 4 -2.57 -12.36 -20.17
C PRO A 4 -2.00 -12.59 -18.76
N SER A 5 -1.88 -13.84 -18.32
CA SER A 5 -1.28 -14.22 -17.04
C SER A 5 0.23 -13.94 -16.96
N TYR A 6 0.94 -14.13 -18.07
CA TYR A 6 2.35 -13.79 -18.19
C TYR A 6 2.56 -12.27 -18.07
N LEU A 7 1.77 -11.49 -18.81
CA LEU A 7 1.83 -10.04 -18.74
C LEU A 7 1.48 -9.47 -17.35
N ASP A 8 0.60 -10.12 -16.60
CA ASP A 8 0.24 -9.67 -15.25
C ASP A 8 1.37 -9.88 -14.23
N ALA A 9 2.11 -10.98 -14.35
CA ALA A 9 3.20 -11.32 -13.43
C ALA A 9 4.53 -10.63 -13.76
N MET A 10 4.76 -10.31 -15.03
CA MET A 10 6.06 -9.89 -15.53
C MET A 10 6.59 -8.57 -14.92
N PRO A 11 5.79 -7.54 -14.59
CA PRO A 11 6.31 -6.33 -13.95
C PRO A 11 6.76 -6.51 -12.51
N ASP A 12 6.44 -7.62 -11.84
CA ASP A 12 6.56 -7.75 -10.38
C ASP A 12 7.99 -7.58 -9.86
N ALA A 13 8.98 -8.14 -10.55
CA ALA A 13 10.40 -7.97 -10.16
C ALA A 13 10.85 -6.50 -10.23
N PHE A 14 10.39 -5.77 -11.24
CA PHE A 14 10.69 -4.35 -11.39
C PHE A 14 9.91 -3.48 -10.41
N VAL A 15 8.67 -3.82 -10.15
CA VAL A 15 7.82 -3.18 -9.15
C VAL A 15 8.43 -3.32 -7.74
N GLN A 16 8.98 -4.48 -7.39
CA GLN A 16 9.67 -4.67 -6.12
C GLN A 16 10.90 -3.76 -5.99
N LEU A 17 11.67 -3.58 -7.06
CA LEU A 17 12.79 -2.63 -7.08
C LEU A 17 12.30 -1.19 -6.87
N ALA A 18 11.24 -0.80 -7.55
CA ALA A 18 10.62 0.53 -7.40
C ALA A 18 10.10 0.77 -5.98
N GLN A 19 9.49 -0.25 -5.37
CA GLN A 19 9.02 -0.20 -3.98
C GLN A 19 10.17 -0.01 -2.98
N GLN A 20 11.33 -0.63 -3.20
CA GLN A 20 12.50 -0.43 -2.34
C GLN A 20 12.95 1.03 -2.32
N VAL A 21 13.02 1.66 -3.48
CA VAL A 21 13.38 3.09 -3.60
C VAL A 21 12.36 3.96 -2.85
N GLU A 22 11.07 3.73 -3.10
CA GLU A 22 9.97 4.46 -2.48
C GLU A 22 10.00 4.36 -0.95
N ASP A 23 10.19 3.16 -0.42
CA ASP A 23 10.22 2.93 1.03
C ASP A 23 11.47 3.50 1.70
N GLU A 24 12.64 3.43 1.04
CA GLU A 24 13.86 4.05 1.57
C GLU A 24 13.71 5.57 1.66
N ILE A 25 13.08 6.19 0.66
CA ILE A 25 12.78 7.63 0.66
C ILE A 25 11.78 7.98 1.77
N LEU A 26 10.65 7.27 1.84
CA LEU A 26 9.59 7.54 2.82
C LEU A 26 10.11 7.43 4.26
N GLN A 27 10.90 6.39 4.56
CA GLN A 27 11.46 6.20 5.90
C GLN A 27 12.52 7.25 6.24
N ASP A 28 13.32 7.71 5.26
CA ASP A 28 14.28 8.80 5.51
C ASP A 28 13.55 10.11 5.82
N VAL A 29 12.55 10.45 5.04
CA VAL A 29 11.71 11.62 5.25
C VAL A 29 11.01 11.57 6.61
N ALA A 30 10.41 10.42 6.96
CA ALA A 30 9.74 10.23 8.25
C ALA A 30 10.70 10.40 9.44
N ARG A 31 11.91 9.81 9.38
CA ARG A 31 12.94 9.99 10.42
C ARG A 31 13.34 11.45 10.60
N ARG A 32 13.44 12.22 9.52
CA ARG A 32 13.80 13.65 9.57
C ARG A 32 12.68 14.47 10.20
N ILE A 33 11.44 14.20 9.89
CA ILE A 33 10.29 14.84 10.52
C ILE A 33 10.25 14.52 12.03
N GLY A 34 10.52 13.26 12.41
CA GLY A 34 10.62 12.87 13.81
C GLY A 34 11.70 13.59 14.59
N LYS A 35 12.71 14.17 13.90
CA LYS A 35 13.81 14.96 14.51
C LYS A 35 13.58 16.46 14.47
N MET A 36 12.40 16.93 14.04
CA MET A 36 12.10 18.36 13.92
C MET A 36 12.36 19.15 15.22
N GLY A 37 12.19 18.52 16.37
CA GLY A 37 12.42 19.15 17.67
C GLY A 37 11.41 20.26 17.97
N THR A 38 11.63 20.93 19.10
CA THR A 38 10.83 22.09 19.55
C THR A 38 11.54 23.40 19.18
N LEU A 39 11.95 23.56 17.94
CA LEU A 39 12.59 24.79 17.48
C LEU A 39 11.57 25.93 17.52
N THR A 40 11.78 26.88 18.44
CA THR A 40 10.87 28.02 18.66
C THR A 40 11.29 29.28 17.90
N GLU A 41 12.59 29.43 17.64
CA GLU A 41 13.12 30.59 16.91
C GLU A 41 13.00 30.40 15.42
N THR A 42 12.46 31.42 14.73
CA THR A 42 12.21 31.36 13.29
C THR A 42 13.49 31.20 12.46
N ALA A 43 14.60 31.82 12.89
CA ALA A 43 15.88 31.72 12.20
C ALA A 43 16.48 30.31 12.28
N ASP A 44 16.46 29.70 13.45
CA ASP A 44 16.93 28.33 13.67
C ASP A 44 16.07 27.32 12.91
N TRP A 45 14.76 27.53 12.90
CA TRP A 45 13.85 26.74 12.10
C TRP A 45 14.17 26.81 10.62
N GLN A 46 14.36 28.02 10.05
CA GLN A 46 14.65 28.20 8.62
C GLN A 46 15.97 27.54 8.23
N LEU A 47 17.01 27.70 9.03
CA LEU A 47 18.32 27.08 8.78
C LEU A 47 18.22 25.55 8.84
N TRP A 48 17.59 25.00 9.90
CA TRP A 48 17.41 23.56 10.05
C TRP A 48 16.57 22.98 8.90
N ARG A 49 15.45 23.62 8.55
CA ARG A 49 14.59 23.25 7.43
C ARG A 49 15.37 23.19 6.11
N TYR A 50 16.16 24.23 5.81
CA TYR A 50 16.99 24.26 4.61
C TYR A 50 17.97 23.10 4.58
N GLN A 51 18.69 22.85 5.66
CA GLN A 51 19.63 21.72 5.77
C GLN A 51 18.95 20.37 5.56
N GLN A 52 17.78 20.16 6.15
CA GLN A 52 17.05 18.90 5.98
C GLN A 52 16.51 18.75 4.55
N THR A 53 16.05 19.81 3.93
CA THR A 53 15.56 19.83 2.55
C THR A 53 16.66 19.42 1.56
N GLU A 54 17.84 20.01 1.66
CA GLU A 54 18.99 19.66 0.83
C GLU A 54 19.43 18.21 1.07
N ALA A 55 19.48 17.77 2.32
CA ALA A 55 19.83 16.40 2.65
C ALA A 55 18.81 15.36 2.12
N VAL A 56 17.52 15.68 2.10
CA VAL A 56 16.49 14.84 1.44
C VAL A 56 16.76 14.78 -0.05
N ARG A 57 16.96 15.91 -0.69
CA ARG A 57 17.23 15.98 -2.14
C ARG A 57 18.43 15.14 -2.54
N GLU A 58 19.57 15.33 -1.84
CA GLU A 58 20.77 14.52 -2.09
C GLU A 58 20.54 13.03 -1.89
N ASN A 59 19.83 12.64 -0.84
CA ASN A 59 19.54 11.24 -0.57
C ASN A 59 18.67 10.64 -1.68
N VAL A 60 17.63 11.33 -2.13
CA VAL A 60 16.78 10.87 -3.24
C VAL A 60 17.59 10.69 -4.52
N VAL A 61 18.46 11.66 -4.86
CA VAL A 61 19.35 11.57 -6.03
C VAL A 61 20.28 10.36 -5.91
N LYS A 62 20.92 10.16 -4.75
CA LYS A 62 21.79 8.99 -4.49
C LYS A 62 21.03 7.66 -4.61
N LEU A 63 19.82 7.58 -4.08
CA LEU A 63 18.99 6.38 -4.20
C LEU A 63 18.61 6.10 -5.65
N LEU A 64 18.14 7.11 -6.39
CA LEU A 64 17.83 6.96 -7.82
C LEU A 64 19.05 6.53 -8.63
N ALA A 65 20.22 7.11 -8.39
CA ALA A 65 21.47 6.72 -9.05
C ALA A 65 21.86 5.28 -8.72
N LYS A 66 21.80 4.87 -7.44
CA LYS A 66 22.09 3.50 -6.98
C LYS A 66 21.23 2.45 -7.68
N TYR A 67 19.97 2.77 -7.94
CA TYR A 67 19.01 1.83 -8.53
C TYR A 67 18.88 1.96 -10.06
N SER A 68 19.41 3.03 -10.70
CA SER A 68 19.25 3.28 -12.13
C SER A 68 19.86 2.20 -13.01
N GLY A 69 21.08 1.78 -12.75
CA GLY A 69 21.73 0.69 -13.49
C GLY A 69 21.01 -0.64 -13.35
N LYS A 70 20.53 -0.97 -12.14
CA LYS A 70 19.71 -2.17 -11.89
C LYS A 70 18.37 -2.10 -12.62
N SER A 71 17.75 -0.93 -12.66
CA SER A 71 16.48 -0.70 -13.36
C SER A 71 16.63 -0.92 -14.87
N GLU A 72 17.65 -0.36 -15.48
CA GLU A 72 17.91 -0.50 -16.92
C GLU A 72 18.23 -1.95 -17.31
N ALA A 73 19.11 -2.62 -16.55
CA ALA A 73 19.42 -4.03 -16.77
C ALA A 73 18.18 -4.93 -16.64
N THR A 74 17.34 -4.66 -15.63
CA THR A 74 16.09 -5.40 -15.43
C THR A 74 15.11 -5.17 -16.59
N ILE A 75 14.97 -3.93 -17.06
CA ILE A 75 14.12 -3.61 -18.23
C ILE A 75 14.59 -4.39 -19.45
N ARG A 76 15.88 -4.34 -19.79
CA ARG A 76 16.45 -5.05 -20.94
C ARG A 76 16.22 -6.56 -20.85
N ARG A 77 16.44 -7.14 -19.68
CA ARG A 77 16.20 -8.57 -19.44
C ARG A 77 14.73 -8.92 -19.63
N LEU A 78 13.81 -8.21 -18.99
CA LEU A 78 12.37 -8.47 -19.09
C LEU A 78 11.83 -8.34 -20.51
N LEU A 79 12.28 -7.33 -21.28
CA LEU A 79 11.87 -7.18 -22.66
C LEU A 79 12.43 -8.30 -23.55
N LYS A 80 13.67 -8.74 -23.33
CA LYS A 80 14.26 -9.86 -24.07
C LYS A 80 13.51 -11.17 -23.79
N GLU A 81 13.28 -11.51 -22.52
CA GLU A 81 12.53 -12.70 -22.12
C GLU A 81 11.11 -12.71 -22.74
N ALA A 82 10.41 -11.56 -22.68
CA ALA A 82 9.09 -11.44 -23.25
C ALA A 82 9.07 -11.51 -24.78
N ALA A 83 10.07 -10.92 -25.44
CA ALA A 83 10.20 -10.98 -26.88
C ALA A 83 10.45 -12.41 -27.36
N THR A 84 11.37 -13.13 -26.72
CA THR A 84 11.64 -14.55 -27.03
C THR A 84 10.37 -15.39 -26.85
N GLU A 85 9.71 -15.32 -25.69
CA GLU A 85 8.46 -16.05 -25.43
C GLU A 85 7.35 -15.68 -26.45
N ALA A 86 7.23 -14.40 -26.82
CA ALA A 86 6.22 -13.96 -27.79
C ALA A 86 6.50 -14.55 -29.18
N MET A 87 7.75 -14.54 -29.61
CA MET A 87 8.14 -15.06 -30.93
C MET A 87 8.07 -16.58 -30.99
N GLU A 88 8.56 -17.29 -30.00
CA GLU A 88 8.42 -18.76 -29.92
C GLU A 88 6.95 -19.20 -30.10
N ARG A 89 6.04 -18.54 -29.42
CA ARG A 89 4.59 -18.83 -29.54
C ARG A 89 3.98 -18.41 -30.88
N GLU A 90 4.45 -17.33 -31.46
CA GLU A 90 3.99 -16.85 -32.75
C GLU A 90 4.54 -17.76 -33.88
N ASP A 91 5.83 -18.08 -33.85
CA ASP A 91 6.49 -18.93 -34.82
C ASP A 91 5.91 -20.36 -34.82
N ALA A 92 5.49 -20.87 -33.65
CA ALA A 92 4.78 -22.14 -33.56
C ALA A 92 3.48 -22.19 -34.38
N ILE A 93 2.79 -21.05 -34.55
CA ILE A 93 1.62 -20.98 -35.42
C ILE A 93 2.05 -21.16 -36.89
N TYR A 94 3.09 -20.48 -37.32
CA TYR A 94 3.60 -20.58 -38.71
C TYR A 94 4.12 -22.00 -39.00
N TYR A 95 4.88 -22.61 -38.09
CA TYR A 95 5.35 -24.02 -38.25
C TYR A 95 4.17 -25.00 -38.35
N HIS A 96 3.09 -24.78 -37.61
CA HIS A 96 1.88 -25.61 -37.70
C HIS A 96 1.29 -25.61 -39.14
N TYR A 97 1.45 -24.52 -39.88
CA TYR A 97 0.99 -24.38 -41.25
C TYR A 97 2.10 -24.62 -42.30
N ASN A 98 3.22 -25.26 -41.90
CA ASN A 98 4.39 -25.54 -42.73
C ASN A 98 5.02 -24.29 -43.36
N LEU A 99 4.97 -23.19 -42.64
CA LEU A 99 5.68 -21.95 -42.96
C LEU A 99 6.93 -21.86 -42.10
N GLU A 100 8.03 -21.38 -42.67
CA GLU A 100 9.35 -21.33 -41.99
C GLU A 100 9.75 -19.86 -41.74
N PRO A 101 9.37 -19.24 -40.63
CA PRO A 101 9.85 -17.91 -40.27
C PRO A 101 11.34 -17.90 -40.02
N THR A 102 12.01 -16.77 -40.31
CA THR A 102 13.41 -16.57 -39.92
C THR A 102 13.54 -16.68 -38.41
N PRO A 103 14.48 -17.50 -37.84
CA PRO A 103 14.68 -17.57 -36.39
C PRO A 103 14.84 -16.21 -35.76
N PHE A 104 14.20 -15.98 -34.59
CA PHE A 104 14.17 -14.67 -33.94
C PHE A 104 15.56 -14.06 -33.72
N GLU A 105 16.50 -14.90 -33.29
CA GLU A 105 17.90 -14.52 -33.05
C GLU A 105 18.63 -14.09 -34.32
N GLU A 106 18.26 -14.60 -35.50
CA GLU A 106 18.87 -14.32 -36.78
C GLU A 106 18.22 -13.13 -37.49
N SER A 107 17.00 -12.75 -37.12
CA SER A 107 16.30 -11.61 -37.72
C SER A 107 16.83 -10.26 -37.18
N ALA A 108 17.62 -9.57 -38.02
CA ALA A 108 18.11 -8.23 -37.71
C ALA A 108 16.98 -7.23 -37.47
N ALA A 109 15.87 -7.34 -38.22
CA ALA A 109 14.70 -6.47 -38.09
C ALA A 109 14.04 -6.61 -36.74
N LEU A 110 13.77 -7.84 -36.27
CA LEU A 110 13.15 -8.11 -34.99
C LEU A 110 14.08 -7.72 -33.82
N ASN A 111 15.38 -8.01 -33.92
CA ASN A 111 16.36 -7.59 -32.93
C ASN A 111 16.48 -6.06 -32.81
N ASN A 112 16.38 -5.32 -33.93
CA ASN A 112 16.35 -3.86 -33.92
C ASN A 112 15.09 -3.32 -33.22
N LEU A 113 13.91 -3.92 -33.45
CA LEU A 113 12.66 -3.58 -32.77
C LEU A 113 12.74 -3.86 -31.27
N LEU A 114 13.30 -5.00 -30.85
CA LEU A 114 13.54 -5.31 -29.43
C LEU A 114 14.44 -4.25 -28.78
N ASN A 115 15.57 -3.93 -29.41
CA ASN A 115 16.49 -2.93 -28.90
C ASN A 115 15.87 -1.51 -28.84
N ALA A 116 15.06 -1.15 -29.82
CA ALA A 116 14.31 0.12 -29.83
C ALA A 116 13.29 0.14 -28.68
N GLY A 117 12.52 -0.94 -28.47
CA GLY A 117 11.58 -1.09 -27.39
C GLY A 117 12.26 -1.00 -26.00
N ALA A 118 13.41 -1.64 -25.84
CA ALA A 118 14.18 -1.59 -24.61
C ALA A 118 14.67 -0.15 -24.31
N ARG A 119 15.20 0.56 -25.31
CA ARG A 119 15.61 1.97 -25.16
C ARG A 119 14.43 2.88 -24.85
N GLN A 120 13.29 2.70 -25.53
CA GLN A 120 12.08 3.48 -25.29
C GLN A 120 11.55 3.27 -23.87
N THR A 121 11.46 2.03 -23.41
CA THR A 121 10.97 1.70 -22.07
C THR A 121 11.89 2.22 -20.97
N ALA A 122 13.21 2.07 -21.14
CA ALA A 122 14.21 2.62 -20.22
C ALA A 122 14.18 4.17 -20.22
N GLY A 123 14.04 4.82 -21.37
CA GLY A 123 13.89 6.27 -21.50
C GLY A 123 12.61 6.77 -20.81
N THR A 124 11.49 6.10 -21.02
CA THR A 124 10.23 6.40 -20.33
C THR A 124 10.41 6.32 -18.81
N TRP A 125 11.00 5.25 -18.30
CA TRP A 125 11.28 5.10 -16.87
C TRP A 125 12.18 6.21 -16.33
N LYS A 126 13.27 6.52 -17.03
CA LYS A 126 14.19 7.60 -16.66
C LYS A 126 13.49 8.96 -16.61
N ASN A 127 12.65 9.28 -17.60
CA ASN A 127 11.89 10.52 -17.64
C ASN A 127 10.87 10.61 -16.49
N LEU A 128 10.17 9.50 -16.19
CA LEU A 128 9.22 9.47 -15.07
C LEU A 128 9.90 9.70 -13.71
N THR A 129 11.12 9.20 -13.52
CA THR A 129 11.87 9.37 -12.27
C THR A 129 12.68 10.67 -12.19
N ALA A 130 12.88 11.38 -13.31
CA ALA A 130 13.64 12.62 -13.35
C ALA A 130 13.08 13.72 -12.43
N THR A 131 11.77 13.75 -12.22
CA THR A 131 11.09 14.72 -11.35
C THR A 131 11.01 14.30 -9.88
N THR A 132 11.42 13.07 -9.55
CA THR A 132 11.20 12.50 -8.22
C THR A 132 11.88 13.32 -7.11
N ALA A 133 13.12 13.74 -7.30
CA ALA A 133 13.83 14.52 -6.29
C ALA A 133 13.09 15.82 -5.96
N ASN A 134 12.67 16.59 -6.97
CA ASN A 134 11.95 17.85 -6.78
C ASN A 134 10.55 17.61 -6.19
N THR A 135 9.85 16.59 -6.65
CA THR A 135 8.51 16.23 -6.15
C THR A 135 8.54 15.88 -4.67
N VAL A 136 9.48 15.02 -4.26
CA VAL A 136 9.65 14.60 -2.86
C VAL A 136 10.10 15.76 -1.99
N THR A 137 11.11 16.52 -2.42
CA THR A 137 11.65 17.67 -1.69
C THR A 137 10.55 18.70 -1.42
N GLY A 138 9.79 19.09 -2.44
CA GLY A 138 8.70 20.06 -2.27
C GLY A 138 7.55 19.55 -1.38
N GLN A 139 7.26 18.25 -1.37
CA GLN A 139 6.27 17.68 -0.42
C GLN A 139 6.82 17.67 1.01
N PHE A 140 8.09 17.30 1.18
CA PHE A 140 8.76 17.34 2.48
C PHE A 140 8.75 18.75 3.08
N GLU A 141 9.15 19.77 2.31
CA GLU A 141 9.12 21.17 2.75
C GLU A 141 7.74 21.62 3.21
N ARG A 142 6.73 21.43 2.37
CA ARG A 142 5.34 21.82 2.73
C ARG A 142 4.85 21.09 4.00
N THR A 143 5.25 19.84 4.18
CA THR A 143 4.87 19.06 5.36
C THR A 143 5.57 19.54 6.61
N LEU A 144 6.86 19.90 6.52
CA LEU A 144 7.61 20.51 7.62
C LEU A 144 6.99 21.86 8.00
N ASP A 145 6.71 22.74 7.04
CA ASP A 145 6.12 24.06 7.28
C ASP A 145 4.76 23.94 7.96
N ALA A 146 3.91 23.01 7.51
CA ALA A 146 2.62 22.76 8.12
C ALA A 146 2.73 22.19 9.54
N ALA A 147 3.69 21.29 9.80
CA ALA A 147 3.94 20.76 11.15
C ALA A 147 4.47 21.84 12.08
N TRP A 148 5.45 22.63 11.63
CA TRP A 148 5.99 23.75 12.42
C TRP A 148 4.91 24.79 12.74
N ALA A 149 4.09 25.19 11.79
CA ALA A 149 2.99 26.13 12.03
C ALA A 149 2.03 25.64 13.10
N LYS A 150 1.71 24.34 13.13
CA LYS A 150 0.85 23.74 14.17
C LYS A 150 1.47 23.80 15.56
N VAL A 151 2.78 23.60 15.68
CA VAL A 151 3.50 23.66 16.95
C VAL A 151 3.72 25.10 17.40
N SER A 152 4.20 25.97 16.51
CA SER A 152 4.52 27.37 16.81
C SER A 152 3.30 28.22 17.20
N THR A 153 2.14 27.90 16.64
CA THR A 153 0.87 28.56 17.01
C THR A 153 0.22 27.98 18.26
N GLY A 154 0.77 26.90 18.84
CA GLY A 154 0.16 26.20 19.97
C GLY A 154 -1.12 25.43 19.63
N ALA A 155 -1.46 25.29 18.35
CA ALA A 155 -2.67 24.58 17.93
C ALA A 155 -2.60 23.06 18.22
N PHE A 156 -1.40 22.49 18.19
CA PHE A 156 -1.14 21.07 18.50
C PHE A 156 0.14 20.91 19.32
N ASP A 157 0.16 19.88 20.17
CA ASP A 157 1.42 19.46 20.77
C ASP A 157 2.37 18.87 19.73
N TYR A 158 3.67 18.87 20.04
CA TYR A 158 4.72 18.41 19.14
C TYR A 158 4.49 16.98 18.61
N LYS A 159 4.16 16.03 19.50
CA LYS A 159 4.00 14.62 19.09
C LYS A 159 2.83 14.45 18.14
N THR A 160 1.72 15.13 18.39
CA THR A 160 0.54 15.12 17.52
C THR A 160 0.83 15.75 16.16
N ALA A 161 1.54 16.88 16.13
CA ALA A 161 1.90 17.55 14.86
C ALA A 161 2.85 16.68 14.01
N VAL A 162 3.87 16.07 14.61
CA VAL A 162 4.79 15.13 13.96
C VAL A 162 4.04 13.90 13.45
N LYS A 163 3.17 13.29 14.27
CA LYS A 163 2.37 12.15 13.85
C LYS A 163 1.52 12.48 12.62
N GLN A 164 0.78 13.59 12.66
CA GLN A 164 -0.06 14.02 11.52
C GLN A 164 0.77 14.27 10.25
N ALA A 165 1.96 14.83 10.38
CA ALA A 165 2.87 15.07 9.27
C ALA A 165 3.36 13.76 8.63
N VAL A 166 3.79 12.81 9.45
CA VAL A 166 4.25 11.48 9.01
C VAL A 166 3.10 10.70 8.37
N ASP A 167 1.92 10.72 8.98
CA ASP A 167 0.72 10.05 8.48
C ASP A 167 0.32 10.60 7.11
N GLY A 168 0.29 11.92 6.96
CA GLY A 168 -0.04 12.59 5.70
C GLY A 168 0.91 12.22 4.56
N LEU A 169 2.21 12.13 4.85
CA LEU A 169 3.20 11.69 3.86
C LEU A 169 3.06 10.21 3.53
N ALA A 170 2.91 9.35 4.52
CA ALA A 170 2.77 7.91 4.30
C ALA A 170 1.52 7.56 3.48
N ASP A 171 0.44 8.32 3.65
CA ASP A 171 -0.82 8.14 2.94
C ASP A 171 -0.83 8.79 1.54
N GLY A 172 -0.11 9.89 1.36
CA GLY A 172 -0.27 10.75 0.19
C GLY A 172 1.00 11.10 -0.58
N MET A 173 2.18 10.64 -0.14
CA MET A 173 3.44 10.99 -0.82
C MET A 173 3.43 10.53 -2.28
N LYS A 174 3.68 11.47 -3.16
CA LYS A 174 3.83 11.26 -4.61
C LYS A 174 5.30 11.39 -4.98
N PHE A 175 5.69 10.65 -5.99
CA PHE A 175 7.10 10.55 -6.39
C PHE A 175 7.32 10.95 -7.84
N VAL A 176 6.38 10.63 -8.71
CA VAL A 176 6.47 10.85 -10.15
C VAL A 176 5.42 11.87 -10.56
N THR A 177 5.86 12.93 -11.25
CA THR A 177 4.96 13.93 -11.84
C THR A 177 4.99 13.82 -13.36
N TYR A 178 3.83 13.62 -13.96
CA TYR A 178 3.67 13.56 -15.42
C TYR A 178 3.54 14.97 -16.02
N PRO A 179 3.81 15.14 -17.33
CA PRO A 179 3.65 16.44 -17.99
C PRO A 179 2.23 17.05 -17.88
N THR A 180 1.22 16.20 -17.70
CA THR A 180 -0.17 16.61 -17.46
C THR A 180 -0.44 17.13 -16.06
N GLY A 181 0.56 17.13 -15.17
CA GLY A 181 0.40 17.43 -13.74
C GLY A 181 -0.11 16.27 -12.89
N HIS A 182 -0.51 15.15 -13.49
CA HIS A 182 -0.87 13.94 -12.75
C HIS A 182 0.34 13.41 -11.96
N GLN A 183 0.08 12.88 -10.77
CA GLN A 183 1.12 12.35 -9.89
C GLN A 183 0.82 10.92 -9.45
N ASP A 184 1.83 10.06 -9.48
CA ASP A 184 1.77 8.67 -9.03
C ASP A 184 2.88 8.32 -8.02
N SER A 185 2.72 7.17 -7.34
CA SER A 185 3.83 6.50 -6.67
C SER A 185 4.82 5.93 -7.70
N ILE A 186 6.06 5.68 -7.29
CA ILE A 186 7.07 5.03 -8.14
C ILE A 186 6.58 3.66 -8.59
N GLU A 187 5.95 2.90 -7.70
CA GLU A 187 5.40 1.58 -8.00
C GLU A 187 4.37 1.59 -9.14
N VAL A 188 3.39 2.51 -9.08
CA VAL A 188 2.35 2.62 -10.11
C VAL A 188 2.95 3.01 -11.44
N ALA A 189 3.86 3.98 -11.44
CA ALA A 189 4.58 4.42 -12.64
C ALA A 189 5.45 3.29 -13.22
N ALA A 190 6.14 2.54 -12.38
CA ALA A 190 6.96 1.40 -12.77
C ALA A 190 6.13 0.29 -13.43
N ARG A 191 5.04 -0.12 -12.79
CA ARG A 191 4.15 -1.14 -13.36
C ARG A 191 3.60 -0.72 -14.73
N ARG A 192 3.15 0.53 -14.85
CA ARG A 192 2.63 1.06 -16.11
C ARG A 192 3.71 1.08 -17.20
N ALA A 193 4.89 1.59 -16.89
CA ALA A 193 5.98 1.69 -17.86
C ALA A 193 6.42 0.31 -18.39
N ILE A 194 6.62 -0.67 -17.49
CA ILE A 194 7.07 -2.01 -17.88
C ILE A 194 5.99 -2.76 -18.65
N LEU A 195 4.79 -2.85 -18.11
CA LEU A 195 3.70 -3.59 -18.75
C LEU A 195 3.40 -3.05 -20.15
N THR A 196 3.32 -1.71 -20.26
CA THR A 196 3.06 -1.06 -21.58
C THR A 196 4.24 -1.26 -22.52
N GLY A 197 5.48 -1.04 -22.05
CA GLY A 197 6.68 -1.16 -22.89
C GLY A 197 6.85 -2.57 -23.45
N VAL A 198 6.64 -3.58 -22.62
CA VAL A 198 6.72 -4.98 -23.03
C VAL A 198 5.62 -5.34 -24.03
N ASN A 199 4.37 -5.01 -23.69
CA ASN A 199 3.24 -5.38 -24.53
C ASN A 199 3.30 -4.68 -25.90
N GLN A 200 3.69 -3.40 -25.94
CA GLN A 200 3.93 -2.68 -27.19
C GLN A 200 5.09 -3.27 -28.00
N THR A 201 6.18 -3.66 -27.33
CA THR A 201 7.32 -4.28 -28.03
C THR A 201 6.92 -5.61 -28.62
N ALA A 202 6.25 -6.48 -27.85
CA ALA A 202 5.75 -7.77 -28.32
C ALA A 202 4.78 -7.59 -29.50
N GLY A 203 3.84 -6.64 -29.41
CA GLY A 203 2.90 -6.35 -30.51
C GLY A 203 3.59 -5.88 -31.79
N LYS A 204 4.63 -5.03 -31.68
CA LYS A 204 5.42 -4.61 -32.85
C LYS A 204 6.20 -5.76 -33.48
N LEU A 205 6.74 -6.66 -32.66
CA LEU A 205 7.42 -7.87 -33.16
C LEU A 205 6.45 -8.79 -33.86
N GLN A 206 5.24 -9.00 -33.35
CA GLN A 206 4.18 -9.80 -33.99
C GLN A 206 3.73 -9.22 -35.34
N VAL A 207 3.54 -7.89 -35.39
CA VAL A 207 3.23 -7.23 -36.67
C VAL A 207 4.37 -7.41 -37.68
N ALA A 208 5.63 -7.18 -37.27
CA ALA A 208 6.76 -7.34 -38.18
C ALA A 208 6.94 -8.80 -38.66
N ARG A 209 6.65 -9.77 -37.82
CA ARG A 209 6.63 -11.20 -38.21
C ARG A 209 5.50 -11.49 -39.17
N ALA A 210 4.31 -10.95 -38.93
CA ALA A 210 3.18 -11.11 -39.86
C ALA A 210 3.48 -10.47 -41.22
N ASP A 211 4.13 -9.31 -41.26
CA ASP A 211 4.59 -8.67 -42.52
C ASP A 211 5.60 -9.54 -43.25
N GLU A 212 6.60 -10.14 -42.55
CA GLU A 212 7.56 -11.08 -43.13
C GLU A 212 6.87 -12.28 -43.76
N MET A 213 5.81 -12.78 -43.09
CA MET A 213 5.09 -13.98 -43.52
C MET A 213 3.90 -13.70 -44.46
N GLY A 214 3.62 -12.42 -44.80
CA GLY A 214 2.52 -12.00 -45.65
C GLY A 214 1.14 -12.24 -45.04
N VAL A 215 1.00 -12.16 -43.71
CA VAL A 215 -0.26 -12.39 -42.99
C VAL A 215 -0.89 -11.06 -42.57
N GLU A 216 -2.18 -10.89 -42.92
CA GLU A 216 -2.95 -9.66 -42.62
C GLU A 216 -4.11 -9.90 -41.66
N PHE A 217 -4.36 -11.15 -41.23
CA PHE A 217 -5.46 -11.49 -40.32
C PHE A 217 -4.96 -11.80 -38.94
N PHE A 218 -5.63 -11.21 -37.93
CA PHE A 218 -5.28 -11.38 -36.52
C PHE A 218 -6.48 -11.77 -35.68
N GLU A 219 -6.22 -12.53 -34.63
CA GLU A 219 -7.18 -12.75 -33.54
C GLU A 219 -6.62 -12.20 -32.23
N THR A 220 -7.44 -11.44 -31.48
CA THR A 220 -7.03 -10.89 -30.18
C THR A 220 -7.22 -11.91 -29.08
N THR A 221 -6.36 -11.88 -28.06
CA THR A 221 -6.55 -12.72 -26.86
C THR A 221 -7.73 -12.24 -26.03
N ALA A 222 -8.31 -13.15 -25.24
CA ALA A 222 -9.36 -12.83 -24.28
C ALA A 222 -9.01 -13.28 -22.87
N HIS A 223 -9.52 -12.59 -21.86
CA HIS A 223 -9.38 -12.97 -20.47
C HIS A 223 -10.51 -12.42 -19.59
N GLY A 224 -10.85 -13.14 -18.53
CA GLY A 224 -11.78 -12.64 -17.53
C GLY A 224 -11.21 -11.43 -16.79
N GLY A 225 -12.00 -10.36 -16.72
CA GLY A 225 -11.58 -9.12 -16.08
C GLY A 225 -10.95 -8.10 -17.03
N ALA A 226 -11.21 -8.20 -18.31
CA ALA A 226 -10.98 -7.13 -19.27
C ALA A 226 -11.76 -5.87 -18.87
N ARG A 227 -11.18 -4.69 -19.10
CA ARG A 227 -11.93 -3.42 -18.91
C ARG A 227 -13.08 -3.35 -19.93
N PRO A 228 -14.20 -2.67 -19.64
CA PRO A 228 -15.37 -2.66 -20.50
C PRO A 228 -15.07 -2.32 -21.98
N SER A 229 -14.24 -1.29 -22.23
CA SER A 229 -13.84 -0.90 -23.59
C SER A 229 -13.00 -1.95 -24.34
N HIS A 230 -12.37 -2.90 -23.63
CA HIS A 230 -11.61 -3.99 -24.25
C HIS A 230 -12.45 -5.27 -24.39
N ALA A 231 -13.51 -5.40 -23.58
CA ALA A 231 -14.43 -6.52 -23.67
C ALA A 231 -15.17 -6.58 -25.02
N GLU A 232 -15.30 -5.45 -25.71
CA GLU A 232 -15.98 -5.34 -26.99
C GLU A 232 -15.26 -6.05 -28.13
N TRP A 233 -13.94 -6.04 -28.11
CA TRP A 233 -13.09 -6.56 -29.19
C TRP A 233 -12.22 -7.76 -28.78
N GLN A 234 -12.12 -8.13 -27.49
CA GLN A 234 -11.32 -9.29 -27.09
C GLN A 234 -11.83 -10.60 -27.69
N GLY A 235 -10.91 -11.50 -28.05
CA GLY A 235 -11.22 -12.81 -28.61
C GLY A 235 -11.88 -12.77 -29.97
N ARG A 236 -11.75 -11.65 -30.71
CA ARG A 236 -12.34 -11.49 -32.05
C ARG A 236 -11.27 -11.44 -33.12
N GLN A 237 -11.69 -11.67 -34.36
CA GLN A 237 -10.84 -11.71 -35.54
C GLN A 237 -10.97 -10.43 -36.35
N PHE A 238 -9.86 -9.96 -36.89
CA PHE A 238 -9.71 -8.68 -37.57
C PHE A 238 -8.82 -8.82 -38.80
N HIS A 239 -8.92 -7.85 -39.73
CA HIS A 239 -8.01 -7.70 -40.86
C HIS A 239 -7.24 -6.37 -40.71
N ARG A 240 -5.96 -6.40 -41.00
CA ARG A 240 -5.09 -5.23 -40.97
C ARG A 240 -5.10 -4.55 -42.35
N GLY A 241 -5.16 -3.21 -42.35
CA GLY A 241 -5.19 -2.42 -43.59
C GLY A 241 -6.59 -2.16 -44.14
N GLY A 242 -7.60 -2.24 -43.26
CA GLY A 242 -9.00 -1.97 -43.58
C GLY A 242 -9.92 -3.15 -43.33
N ALA A 243 -11.21 -2.90 -43.22
CA ALA A 243 -12.19 -3.98 -43.11
C ALA A 243 -12.34 -4.75 -44.42
N VAL A 244 -12.54 -6.07 -44.34
CA VAL A 244 -12.70 -6.94 -45.51
C VAL A 244 -13.74 -8.01 -45.26
N ASP A 245 -14.48 -8.35 -46.33
CA ASP A 245 -15.33 -9.55 -46.37
C ASP A 245 -14.57 -10.68 -47.05
N TYR A 246 -14.24 -11.73 -46.31
CA TYR A 246 -13.47 -12.86 -46.82
C TYR A 246 -14.15 -14.18 -46.49
N LYS A 247 -14.36 -15.02 -47.50
CA LYS A 247 -15.06 -16.33 -47.40
C LYS A 247 -16.39 -16.27 -46.66
N GLY A 248 -17.18 -15.21 -46.86
CA GLY A 248 -18.51 -15.04 -46.27
C GLY A 248 -18.49 -14.55 -44.82
N LYS A 249 -17.35 -14.17 -44.32
CA LYS A 249 -17.19 -13.59 -42.97
C LYS A 249 -16.64 -12.17 -43.06
N HIS A 250 -17.23 -11.26 -42.28
CA HIS A 250 -16.73 -9.90 -42.13
C HIS A 250 -15.59 -9.84 -41.09
N TYR A 251 -14.48 -9.24 -41.49
CA TYR A 251 -13.32 -8.95 -40.62
C TYR A 251 -13.19 -7.43 -40.50
N PRO A 252 -13.51 -6.85 -39.32
CA PRO A 252 -13.33 -5.42 -39.10
C PRO A 252 -11.86 -5.02 -39.20
N ASP A 253 -11.60 -3.72 -39.42
CA ASP A 253 -10.25 -3.17 -39.40
C ASP A 253 -9.61 -3.32 -38.04
N PHE A 254 -8.40 -3.87 -37.99
CA PHE A 254 -7.68 -4.21 -36.77
C PHE A 254 -7.37 -2.97 -35.89
N GLU A 255 -6.80 -1.95 -36.53
CA GLU A 255 -6.39 -0.72 -35.82
C GLU A 255 -7.61 0.08 -35.33
N ALA A 256 -8.60 0.26 -36.21
CA ALA A 256 -9.79 1.04 -35.93
C ALA A 256 -10.64 0.39 -34.81
N ALA A 257 -10.84 -0.94 -34.87
CA ALA A 257 -11.68 -1.66 -33.91
C ALA A 257 -11.02 -1.83 -32.54
N THR A 258 -9.71 -2.06 -32.47
CA THR A 258 -8.99 -2.36 -31.25
C THR A 258 -8.28 -1.15 -30.64
N GLY A 259 -8.11 -0.07 -31.41
CA GLY A 259 -7.29 1.07 -31.05
C GLY A 259 -5.79 0.74 -30.97
N TYR A 260 -5.32 -0.30 -31.65
CA TYR A 260 -3.89 -0.64 -31.70
C TYR A 260 -3.06 0.57 -32.13
N GLY A 261 -1.92 0.77 -31.48
CA GLY A 261 -1.09 1.96 -31.70
C GLY A 261 -1.46 3.16 -30.83
N THR A 262 -2.58 3.14 -30.11
CA THR A 262 -2.99 4.19 -29.19
C THR A 262 -2.71 3.80 -27.73
N GLY A 263 -2.64 4.78 -26.84
CA GLY A 263 -2.44 4.52 -25.41
C GLY A 263 -3.61 3.80 -24.72
N ALA A 264 -4.84 3.97 -25.21
CA ALA A 264 -6.05 3.39 -24.61
C ALA A 264 -6.43 2.02 -25.21
N GLY A 265 -5.91 1.69 -26.40
CA GLY A 265 -6.27 0.50 -27.15
C GLY A 265 -5.47 -0.77 -26.82
N LEU A 266 -5.49 -1.70 -27.76
CA LEU A 266 -4.75 -2.97 -27.70
C LEU A 266 -3.24 -2.72 -27.56
N CYS A 267 -2.59 -3.47 -26.66
CA CYS A 267 -1.19 -3.29 -26.27
C CYS A 267 -0.87 -1.91 -25.66
N GLY A 268 -1.86 -1.07 -25.38
CA GLY A 268 -1.69 0.23 -24.75
C GLY A 268 -1.53 0.18 -23.23
N TRP A 269 -1.88 1.28 -22.54
CA TRP A 269 -1.65 1.44 -21.09
C TRP A 269 -2.34 0.37 -20.23
N ASN A 270 -1.53 -0.38 -19.50
CA ASN A 270 -1.99 -1.48 -18.62
C ASN A 270 -2.85 -2.52 -19.35
N CYS A 271 -2.78 -2.61 -20.68
CA CYS A 271 -3.44 -3.65 -21.46
C CYS A 271 -2.74 -5.00 -21.22
N ARG A 272 -3.52 -6.08 -21.10
CA ARG A 272 -3.03 -7.46 -20.99
C ARG A 272 -3.43 -8.30 -22.18
N HIS A 273 -4.13 -7.71 -23.13
CA HIS A 273 -4.43 -8.38 -24.39
C HIS A 273 -3.23 -8.28 -25.31
N THR A 274 -3.04 -9.35 -26.08
CA THR A 274 -2.17 -9.46 -27.25
C THR A 274 -2.98 -9.96 -28.42
N PHE A 275 -2.36 -10.26 -29.50
CA PHE A 275 -2.98 -10.83 -30.68
C PHE A 275 -2.06 -11.87 -31.31
N PHE A 276 -2.54 -12.60 -32.30
CA PHE A 276 -1.77 -13.60 -33.03
C PHE A 276 -2.29 -13.73 -34.46
N SER A 277 -1.42 -14.18 -35.34
CA SER A 277 -1.73 -14.40 -36.73
C SER A 277 -2.71 -15.57 -36.92
N ILE A 278 -3.67 -15.41 -37.81
CA ILE A 278 -4.61 -16.46 -38.23
C ILE A 278 -4.64 -16.59 -39.75
N PHE A 279 -5.06 -17.75 -40.24
CA PHE A 279 -5.10 -18.12 -41.65
C PHE A 279 -6.55 -18.49 -42.07
N PRO A 280 -7.41 -17.52 -42.38
CA PRO A 280 -8.81 -17.77 -42.69
C PRO A 280 -9.01 -18.72 -43.91
N GLU A 281 -8.03 -18.79 -44.82
CA GLU A 281 -8.01 -19.70 -45.94
C GLU A 281 -7.98 -21.17 -45.55
N LEU A 282 -7.38 -21.48 -44.37
CA LEU A 282 -7.26 -22.83 -43.86
C LEU A 282 -8.39 -23.20 -42.89
N GLY A 283 -9.28 -22.23 -42.58
CA GLY A 283 -10.54 -22.44 -41.88
C GLY A 283 -10.43 -22.75 -40.35
N PRO A 284 -9.43 -22.24 -39.59
CA PRO A 284 -9.40 -22.49 -38.16
C PRO A 284 -10.60 -21.84 -37.49
N ALA A 285 -11.21 -22.58 -36.55
CA ALA A 285 -12.22 -22.01 -35.68
C ALA A 285 -11.59 -20.90 -34.81
N PRO A 286 -12.33 -19.83 -34.45
CA PRO A 286 -11.88 -18.86 -33.49
C PRO A 286 -11.48 -19.54 -32.18
N ALA A 287 -10.42 -19.05 -31.51
CA ALA A 287 -9.94 -19.59 -30.24
C ALA A 287 -10.99 -19.37 -29.13
N TRP A 288 -11.86 -18.40 -29.28
CA TRP A 288 -12.97 -18.13 -28.36
C TRP A 288 -14.30 -18.10 -29.10
N THR A 289 -15.26 -18.89 -28.62
CA THR A 289 -16.65 -18.82 -29.10
C THR A 289 -17.36 -17.60 -28.51
N GLN A 290 -18.50 -17.21 -29.09
CA GLN A 290 -19.33 -16.15 -28.53
C GLN A 290 -19.77 -16.48 -27.09
N ALA A 291 -20.09 -17.74 -26.80
CA ALA A 291 -20.46 -18.23 -25.47
C ALA A 291 -19.30 -18.07 -24.47
N ASP A 292 -18.04 -18.34 -24.88
CA ASP A 292 -16.85 -18.12 -24.03
C ASP A 292 -16.69 -16.64 -23.67
N LEU A 293 -16.84 -15.74 -24.64
CA LEU A 293 -16.73 -14.30 -24.41
C LEU A 293 -17.84 -13.75 -23.51
N GLU A 294 -19.07 -14.25 -23.66
CA GLU A 294 -20.18 -13.92 -22.77
C GLU A 294 -19.91 -14.42 -21.35
N ALA A 295 -19.39 -15.63 -21.20
CA ALA A 295 -19.03 -16.18 -19.88
C ALA A 295 -17.90 -15.38 -19.20
N LEU A 296 -16.88 -14.94 -19.96
CA LEU A 296 -15.77 -14.10 -19.43
C LEU A 296 -16.25 -12.74 -18.92
N ASN A 297 -17.31 -12.19 -19.54
CA ASN A 297 -17.85 -10.86 -19.21
C ASN A 297 -19.09 -10.93 -18.29
N ALA A 298 -19.55 -12.14 -17.93
CA ALA A 298 -20.77 -12.34 -17.14
C ALA A 298 -20.70 -11.71 -15.75
N ARG A 299 -21.84 -11.14 -15.31
CA ARG A 299 -22.07 -10.69 -13.92
C ARG A 299 -22.54 -11.87 -13.07
N ASN A 300 -21.63 -12.79 -12.74
CA ASN A 300 -21.96 -14.05 -12.06
C ASN A 300 -21.30 -14.22 -10.70
N ILE A 301 -20.44 -13.30 -10.27
CA ILE A 301 -19.77 -13.37 -8.97
C ILE A 301 -20.60 -12.61 -7.95
N GLU A 302 -21.14 -13.30 -6.97
CA GLU A 302 -21.95 -12.69 -5.92
C GLU A 302 -21.07 -12.20 -4.77
N TYR A 303 -21.34 -10.98 -4.30
CA TYR A 303 -20.72 -10.39 -3.12
C TYR A 303 -21.68 -9.39 -2.47
N ASN A 304 -21.95 -9.55 -1.16
CA ASN A 304 -22.89 -8.71 -0.39
C ASN A 304 -24.25 -8.53 -1.09
N GLY A 305 -24.83 -9.63 -1.60
CA GLY A 305 -26.15 -9.64 -2.23
C GLY A 305 -26.24 -8.99 -3.62
N LYS A 306 -25.09 -8.68 -4.23
CA LYS A 306 -25.00 -8.12 -5.59
C LYS A 306 -24.12 -8.98 -6.48
N LYS A 307 -24.42 -9.01 -7.78
CA LYS A 307 -23.63 -9.72 -8.78
C LYS A 307 -22.68 -8.76 -9.49
N TYR A 308 -21.45 -9.19 -9.67
CA TYR A 308 -20.35 -8.43 -10.26
C TYR A 308 -19.67 -9.20 -11.39
N THR A 309 -19.05 -8.46 -12.31
CA THR A 309 -18.11 -9.02 -13.28
C THR A 309 -16.77 -9.34 -12.60
N ARG A 310 -15.96 -10.19 -13.25
CA ARG A 310 -14.58 -10.46 -12.80
C ARG A 310 -13.73 -9.17 -12.76
N TYR A 311 -13.95 -8.25 -13.67
CA TYR A 311 -13.26 -6.95 -13.68
C TYR A 311 -13.56 -6.15 -12.39
N GLU A 312 -14.83 -6.01 -12.03
CA GLU A 312 -15.23 -5.26 -10.84
C GLU A 312 -14.68 -5.90 -9.55
N ILE A 313 -14.76 -7.22 -9.43
CA ILE A 313 -14.18 -7.96 -8.30
C ILE A 313 -12.66 -7.74 -8.21
N ASN A 314 -11.96 -7.81 -9.34
CA ASN A 314 -10.52 -7.54 -9.36
C ASN A 314 -10.19 -6.11 -8.93
N GLN A 315 -11.00 -5.10 -9.30
CA GLN A 315 -10.80 -3.72 -8.85
C GLN A 315 -11.04 -3.58 -7.33
N MET A 316 -12.06 -4.25 -6.80
CA MET A 316 -12.34 -4.27 -5.36
C MET A 316 -11.21 -4.97 -4.57
N GLN A 317 -10.67 -6.09 -5.07
CA GLN A 317 -9.54 -6.77 -4.47
C GLN A 317 -8.30 -5.88 -4.44
N ARG A 318 -7.97 -5.25 -5.58
CA ARG A 318 -6.83 -4.32 -5.68
C ARG A 318 -6.95 -3.12 -4.75
N ALA A 319 -8.16 -2.61 -4.53
CA ALA A 319 -8.39 -1.54 -3.56
C ALA A 319 -8.03 -1.98 -2.13
N ARG A 320 -8.40 -3.21 -1.73
CA ARG A 320 -8.08 -3.79 -0.43
C ARG A 320 -6.58 -4.11 -0.28
N GLU A 321 -5.96 -4.65 -1.34
CA GLU A 321 -4.50 -4.89 -1.38
C GLU A 321 -3.72 -3.58 -1.19
N ARG A 322 -4.13 -2.49 -1.88
CA ARG A 322 -3.55 -1.16 -1.67
C ARG A 322 -3.75 -0.65 -0.24
N ASN A 323 -4.92 -0.90 0.36
CA ASN A 323 -5.19 -0.51 1.75
C ASN A 323 -4.27 -1.25 2.73
N VAL A 324 -4.04 -2.55 2.56
CA VAL A 324 -3.05 -3.31 3.35
C VAL A 324 -1.64 -2.71 3.23
N ARG A 325 -1.20 -2.38 2.00
CA ARG A 325 0.13 -1.76 1.81
C ARG A 325 0.21 -0.37 2.43
N ARG A 326 -0.82 0.43 2.29
CA ARG A 326 -0.90 1.76 2.90
C ARG A 326 -0.65 1.69 4.41
N TRP A 327 -1.33 0.78 5.12
CA TRP A 327 -1.17 0.63 6.57
C TRP A 327 0.18 0.05 6.96
N LYS A 328 0.80 -0.82 6.14
CA LYS A 328 2.18 -1.27 6.37
C LYS A 328 3.19 -0.13 6.24
N LYS A 329 3.08 0.69 5.19
CA LYS A 329 3.94 1.86 4.95
C LYS A 329 3.80 2.88 6.07
N ARG A 330 2.59 3.17 6.48
CA ARG A 330 2.31 4.11 7.58
C ARG A 330 2.90 3.61 8.89
N TYR A 331 2.68 2.34 9.26
CA TYR A 331 3.29 1.72 10.43
C TYR A 331 4.82 1.86 10.42
N LEU A 332 5.47 1.57 9.31
CA LEU A 332 6.92 1.70 9.17
C LEU A 332 7.38 3.16 9.27
N ALA A 333 6.66 4.10 8.68
CA ALA A 333 6.97 5.51 8.73
C ALA A 333 6.84 6.08 10.16
N GLU A 334 5.75 5.75 10.87
CA GLU A 334 5.53 6.11 12.27
C GLU A 334 6.63 5.53 13.17
N THR A 335 6.98 4.25 12.98
CA THR A 335 8.09 3.61 13.71
C THR A 335 9.42 4.30 13.43
N ALA A 336 9.71 4.64 12.17
CA ALA A 336 10.94 5.32 11.77
C ALA A 336 11.05 6.75 12.33
N ALA A 337 9.92 7.43 12.51
CA ALA A 337 9.83 8.76 13.10
C ALA A 337 9.82 8.74 14.64
N GLY A 338 9.72 7.57 15.27
CA GLY A 338 9.63 7.45 16.72
C GLY A 338 8.28 7.90 17.30
N VAL A 339 7.21 7.89 16.49
CA VAL A 339 5.84 8.18 16.94
C VAL A 339 5.07 6.88 17.14
N ASP A 340 4.00 6.92 17.93
CA ASP A 340 3.19 5.74 18.27
C ASP A 340 2.48 5.16 17.04
N PRO A 341 2.77 3.90 16.63
CA PRO A 341 2.19 3.25 15.49
C PRO A 341 0.93 2.42 15.79
N THR A 342 0.34 2.55 16.98
CA THR A 342 -0.74 1.69 17.46
C THR A 342 -1.97 1.73 16.54
N ASP A 343 -2.41 2.92 16.14
CA ASP A 343 -3.56 3.07 15.23
C ASP A 343 -3.31 2.36 13.89
N SER A 344 -2.11 2.53 13.33
CA SER A 344 -1.72 1.90 12.07
C SER A 344 -1.63 0.38 12.18
N ALA A 345 -1.19 -0.14 13.32
CA ALA A 345 -1.16 -1.57 13.60
C ALA A 345 -2.59 -2.16 13.64
N VAL A 346 -3.52 -1.51 14.33
CA VAL A 346 -4.94 -1.92 14.40
C VAL A 346 -5.57 -1.89 13.01
N LYS A 347 -5.40 -0.79 12.28
CA LYS A 347 -5.94 -0.63 10.92
C LYS A 347 -5.33 -1.63 9.92
N LEU A 348 -4.05 -1.95 10.06
CA LEU A 348 -3.40 -3.00 9.26
C LEU A 348 -4.04 -4.37 9.51
N ARG A 349 -4.30 -4.71 10.77
CA ARG A 349 -4.96 -5.97 11.11
C ARG A 349 -6.36 -6.03 10.52
N GLN A 350 -7.16 -4.97 10.66
CA GLN A 350 -8.50 -4.87 10.08
C GLN A 350 -8.44 -5.00 8.53
N ALA A 351 -7.56 -4.27 7.86
CA ALA A 351 -7.41 -4.33 6.41
C ALA A 351 -7.02 -5.73 5.91
N ARG A 352 -6.19 -6.47 6.66
CA ARG A 352 -5.85 -7.87 6.33
C ARG A 352 -7.05 -8.80 6.48
N GLN A 353 -7.86 -8.63 7.53
CA GLN A 353 -9.07 -9.41 7.75
C GLN A 353 -10.11 -9.14 6.65
N GLU A 354 -10.31 -7.86 6.28
CA GLU A 354 -11.20 -7.47 5.18
C GLU A 354 -10.76 -8.05 3.84
N LEU A 355 -9.45 -8.03 3.54
CA LEU A 355 -8.93 -8.64 2.32
C LEU A 355 -9.12 -10.16 2.32
N ALA A 356 -8.80 -10.83 3.42
CA ALA A 356 -8.97 -12.28 3.54
C ALA A 356 -10.45 -12.69 3.41
N GLY A 357 -11.35 -12.00 4.11
CA GLY A 357 -12.80 -12.21 4.00
C GLY A 357 -13.34 -11.99 2.59
N PHE A 358 -12.88 -10.92 1.93
CA PHE A 358 -13.25 -10.64 0.54
C PHE A 358 -12.79 -11.74 -0.43
N ILE A 359 -11.54 -12.20 -0.30
CA ILE A 359 -10.98 -13.27 -1.14
C ILE A 359 -11.79 -14.57 -0.95
N THR A 360 -12.08 -14.93 0.29
CA THR A 360 -12.89 -16.11 0.60
C THR A 360 -14.30 -16.00 0.02
N ALA A 361 -14.96 -14.86 0.20
CA ALA A 361 -16.32 -14.64 -0.27
C ALA A 361 -16.46 -14.61 -1.80
N THR A 362 -15.42 -14.19 -2.52
CA THR A 362 -15.46 -14.03 -3.99
C THR A 362 -14.76 -15.16 -4.75
N GLY A 363 -14.21 -16.16 -4.04
CA GLY A 363 -13.41 -17.24 -4.65
C GLY A 363 -12.14 -16.70 -5.35
N GLY A 364 -11.64 -15.54 -4.91
CA GLY A 364 -10.43 -14.93 -5.43
C GLY A 364 -9.15 -15.65 -5.03
N ARG A 365 -8.02 -15.25 -5.60
CA ARG A 365 -6.70 -15.73 -5.21
C ARG A 365 -5.92 -14.63 -4.51
N ALA A 366 -5.29 -14.98 -3.38
CA ALA A 366 -4.36 -14.07 -2.70
C ALA A 366 -3.10 -13.85 -3.54
N ASP A 367 -2.69 -12.60 -3.66
CA ASP A 367 -1.44 -12.20 -4.30
C ASP A 367 -0.54 -11.53 -3.26
N SER A 368 0.46 -12.28 -2.79
CA SER A 368 1.39 -11.81 -1.76
C SER A 368 2.29 -10.67 -2.27
N ALA A 369 2.65 -10.68 -3.56
CA ALA A 369 3.47 -9.63 -4.16
C ALA A 369 2.74 -8.28 -4.10
N ARG A 370 1.43 -8.26 -4.33
CA ARG A 370 0.60 -7.05 -4.30
C ARG A 370 0.41 -6.45 -2.91
N THR A 371 0.62 -7.23 -1.86
CA THR A 371 0.54 -6.76 -0.47
C THR A 371 1.91 -6.63 0.19
N SER A 372 2.98 -6.98 -0.51
CA SER A 372 4.35 -6.87 -0.02
C SER A 372 4.75 -5.40 0.16
N VAL A 373 5.52 -5.13 1.22
CA VAL A 373 6.20 -3.85 1.46
C VAL A 373 7.60 -4.19 1.94
N PRO A 374 8.66 -3.68 1.28
CA PRO A 374 10.03 -3.85 1.72
C PRO A 374 10.21 -3.46 3.19
N LYS A 375 11.09 -4.17 3.90
CA LYS A 375 11.33 -4.02 5.35
C LYS A 375 10.14 -4.37 6.27
N PHE A 376 8.94 -4.65 5.75
CA PHE A 376 7.84 -5.19 6.53
C PHE A 376 7.88 -6.73 6.51
N GLY A 377 8.94 -7.31 7.10
CA GLY A 377 9.14 -8.76 7.19
C GLY A 377 8.36 -9.41 8.34
N ARG A 378 8.69 -10.66 8.66
CA ARG A 378 8.02 -11.44 9.73
C ARG A 378 8.13 -10.78 11.11
N SER A 379 9.30 -10.21 11.44
CA SER A 379 9.52 -9.51 12.71
C SER A 379 8.57 -8.31 12.86
N GLU A 380 8.54 -7.43 11.87
CA GLU A 380 7.68 -6.24 11.91
C GLU A 380 6.20 -6.61 11.87
N ALA A 381 5.84 -7.64 11.12
CA ALA A 381 4.48 -8.18 11.13
C ALA A 381 4.06 -8.73 12.50
N GLY A 382 4.99 -9.40 13.21
CA GLY A 382 4.80 -9.87 14.57
C GLY A 382 4.58 -8.73 15.56
N LYS A 383 5.44 -7.71 15.53
CA LYS A 383 5.33 -6.50 16.38
C LYS A 383 4.00 -5.78 16.14
N ALA A 384 3.66 -5.48 14.88
CA ALA A 384 2.42 -4.82 14.53
C ALA A 384 1.19 -5.62 14.99
N ASN A 385 1.19 -6.94 14.82
CA ASN A 385 0.10 -7.79 15.27
C ASN A 385 -0.02 -7.85 16.80
N TYR A 386 1.10 -7.86 17.53
CA TYR A 386 1.12 -7.77 18.98
C TYR A 386 0.52 -6.43 19.46
N THR A 387 1.00 -5.32 18.89
CA THR A 387 0.47 -3.97 19.22
C THR A 387 -1.02 -3.87 18.96
N ALA A 388 -1.49 -4.34 17.81
CA ALA A 388 -2.90 -4.33 17.46
C ALA A 388 -3.74 -5.16 18.43
N ARG A 389 -3.33 -6.39 18.75
CA ARG A 389 -4.05 -7.26 19.69
C ARG A 389 -4.06 -6.68 21.11
N LYS A 390 -2.95 -6.05 21.53
CA LYS A 390 -2.90 -5.36 22.80
C LYS A 390 -3.96 -4.26 22.87
N GLN A 391 -4.00 -3.38 21.85
CA GLN A 391 -4.99 -2.31 21.78
C GLN A 391 -6.42 -2.82 21.73
N GLU A 392 -6.70 -3.85 20.90
CA GLU A 392 -8.03 -4.47 20.82
C GLU A 392 -8.53 -4.99 22.18
N ARG A 393 -7.62 -5.54 23.03
CA ARG A 393 -7.94 -5.96 24.40
C ARG A 393 -8.30 -4.79 25.30
N PHE A 394 -7.51 -3.71 25.24
CA PHE A 394 -7.81 -2.48 25.97
C PHE A 394 -9.14 -1.86 25.53
N ASP A 395 -9.43 -1.82 24.23
CA ASP A 395 -10.68 -1.28 23.72
C ASP A 395 -11.89 -2.12 24.17
N ALA A 396 -11.76 -3.45 24.12
CA ALA A 396 -12.80 -4.35 24.62
C ALA A 396 -13.04 -4.21 26.12
N ALA A 397 -11.97 -4.12 26.90
CA ALA A 397 -12.07 -3.88 28.35
C ALA A 397 -12.71 -2.50 28.65
N ASN A 398 -12.29 -1.45 27.95
CA ASN A 398 -12.89 -0.11 28.09
C ASN A 398 -14.38 -0.11 27.75
N LYS A 399 -14.79 -0.84 26.72
CA LYS A 399 -16.21 -0.99 26.37
C LYS A 399 -17.00 -1.69 27.47
N GLU A 400 -16.45 -2.75 28.07
CA GLU A 400 -17.09 -3.45 29.19
C GLU A 400 -17.14 -2.56 30.45
N LEU A 401 -16.06 -1.86 30.77
CA LEU A 401 -16.07 -0.89 31.88
C LEU A 401 -17.11 0.21 31.67
N GLN A 402 -17.32 0.67 30.45
CA GLN A 402 -18.37 1.64 30.16
C GLN A 402 -19.77 1.05 30.42
N GLN A 403 -20.02 -0.17 30.02
CA GLN A 403 -21.28 -0.88 30.31
C GLN A 403 -21.53 -1.03 31.81
N LEU A 404 -20.47 -1.33 32.60
CA LEU A 404 -20.55 -1.42 34.06
C LEU A 404 -20.80 -0.06 34.74
N ARG A 405 -20.37 1.05 34.12
CA ARG A 405 -20.72 2.41 34.57
C ARG A 405 -22.17 2.75 34.25
N ASP A 406 -22.62 2.45 33.02
CA ASP A 406 -23.95 2.76 32.56
C ASP A 406 -25.04 2.05 33.37
N ASN A 407 -24.75 0.86 33.88
CA ASN A 407 -25.64 0.08 34.76
C ASN A 407 -25.42 0.35 36.27
N GLY A 408 -24.53 1.28 36.62
CA GLY A 408 -24.27 1.67 38.02
C GLY A 408 -23.42 0.70 38.85
N THR A 409 -22.87 -0.37 38.23
CA THR A 409 -22.04 -1.35 38.94
C THR A 409 -20.72 -0.75 39.44
N ILE A 410 -20.08 0.13 38.65
CA ILE A 410 -18.87 0.85 39.02
C ILE A 410 -19.07 2.36 38.94
N LYS A 411 -18.43 3.11 39.82
CA LYS A 411 -18.47 4.58 39.85
C LYS A 411 -17.19 5.21 39.29
N SER A 412 -16.10 4.43 39.17
CA SER A 412 -14.82 4.92 38.69
C SER A 412 -14.92 5.40 37.21
N THR A 413 -14.46 6.60 36.94
CA THR A 413 -14.45 7.20 35.60
C THR A 413 -13.05 7.09 34.99
N GLY A 414 -12.96 7.35 33.67
CA GLY A 414 -11.70 7.37 32.96
C GLY A 414 -11.54 6.19 32.00
N LYS A 415 -10.52 6.28 31.18
CA LYS A 415 -10.16 5.25 30.19
C LYS A 415 -9.07 4.35 30.75
N LEU A 416 -9.27 3.04 30.66
CA LEU A 416 -8.23 2.07 31.03
C LEU A 416 -7.05 2.19 30.07
N ILE A 417 -5.88 2.37 30.63
CA ILE A 417 -4.61 2.48 29.93
C ILE A 417 -3.57 1.56 30.57
N GLU A 418 -2.48 1.30 29.86
CA GLU A 418 -1.26 0.74 30.47
C GLU A 418 -0.75 1.72 31.53
N SER A 419 -0.32 1.21 32.70
CA SER A 419 0.11 2.08 33.78
C SER A 419 1.32 2.93 33.36
N PRO A 420 1.22 4.26 33.36
CA PRO A 420 2.36 5.10 33.07
C PRO A 420 3.41 5.02 34.19
N SER A 421 4.62 5.46 33.86
CA SER A 421 5.71 5.57 34.88
C SER A 421 5.27 6.40 36.07
N ALA A 422 5.77 6.03 37.23
CA ALA A 422 5.55 6.82 38.45
C ALA A 422 6.00 8.27 38.24
N PRO A 423 5.30 9.26 38.82
CA PRO A 423 5.78 10.61 38.89
C PRO A 423 7.13 10.68 39.64
N ASN A 424 7.99 11.63 39.28
CA ASN A 424 9.30 11.80 39.95
C ASN A 424 9.19 12.06 41.47
N GLU A 425 8.08 12.66 41.88
CA GLU A 425 7.80 12.97 43.29
C GLU A 425 6.30 12.88 43.54
N LEU A 426 5.92 12.29 44.69
CA LEU A 426 4.55 12.26 45.15
C LEU A 426 4.35 13.37 46.21
N ILE A 427 3.37 14.25 45.97
CA ILE A 427 3.12 15.43 46.80
C ILE A 427 1.79 15.28 47.52
N VAL A 428 1.84 15.43 48.86
CA VAL A 428 0.67 15.56 49.73
C VAL A 428 0.51 17.02 50.14
N ASN A 429 -0.37 17.76 49.49
CA ASN A 429 -0.57 19.20 49.72
C ASN A 429 -1.99 19.57 50.19
N ARG A 430 -2.81 18.58 50.58
CA ARG A 430 -4.20 18.79 51.01
C ARG A 430 -4.48 18.07 52.31
N ASP A 431 -5.07 18.78 53.26
CA ASP A 431 -5.41 18.26 54.60
C ASP A 431 -6.27 16.99 54.51
N HIS A 432 -7.25 16.96 53.58
CA HIS A 432 -8.11 15.79 53.43
C HIS A 432 -7.37 14.54 52.92
N VAL A 433 -6.30 14.68 52.12
CA VAL A 433 -5.46 13.55 51.69
C VAL A 433 -4.67 13.02 52.88
N PHE A 434 -4.09 13.91 53.67
CA PHE A 434 -3.37 13.55 54.87
C PHE A 434 -4.28 12.85 55.89
N GLN A 435 -5.51 13.38 56.12
CA GLN A 435 -6.50 12.71 56.96
C GLN A 435 -6.84 11.31 56.47
N ARG A 436 -7.06 11.13 55.15
CA ARG A 436 -7.30 9.80 54.56
C ARG A 436 -6.12 8.86 54.72
N MET A 437 -4.89 9.33 54.64
CA MET A 437 -3.70 8.53 54.93
C MET A 437 -3.74 7.98 56.35
N ILE A 438 -4.09 8.82 57.33
CA ILE A 438 -4.23 8.42 58.74
C ILE A 438 -5.39 7.43 58.91
N GLU A 439 -6.56 7.77 58.44
CA GLU A 439 -7.79 6.95 58.55
C GLU A 439 -7.59 5.55 57.93
N ARG A 440 -6.91 5.48 56.79
CA ARG A 440 -6.70 4.25 56.00
C ARG A 440 -5.38 3.56 56.35
N LYS A 441 -4.62 4.11 57.31
CA LYS A 441 -3.31 3.62 57.71
C LYS A 441 -2.33 3.39 56.58
N MET A 442 -2.30 4.33 55.60
CA MET A 442 -1.46 4.27 54.43
C MET A 442 -0.40 5.38 54.46
N THR A 443 0.78 5.06 53.99
CA THR A 443 1.94 5.97 53.91
C THR A 443 2.24 6.33 52.44
N LEU A 444 3.13 7.31 52.24
CA LEU A 444 3.66 7.59 50.89
C LEU A 444 4.37 6.37 50.28
N ALA A 445 5.07 5.59 51.10
CA ALA A 445 5.72 4.38 50.65
C ALA A 445 4.72 3.32 50.16
N ASP A 446 3.49 3.28 50.70
CA ASP A 446 2.43 2.41 50.21
C ASP A 446 1.87 2.92 48.90
N CYS A 447 1.77 4.24 48.68
CA CYS A 447 1.42 4.82 47.38
C CYS A 447 2.46 4.46 46.32
N ASP A 448 3.75 4.55 46.59
CA ASP A 448 4.83 4.15 45.67
C ASP A 448 4.75 2.66 45.34
N LYS A 449 4.46 1.79 46.32
CA LYS A 449 4.25 0.35 46.07
C LYS A 449 3.04 0.09 45.17
N ILE A 450 1.91 0.77 45.41
CA ILE A 450 0.70 0.63 44.55
C ILE A 450 1.02 1.03 43.13
N ILE A 451 1.68 2.18 42.91
CA ILE A 451 2.06 2.65 41.59
C ILE A 451 3.03 1.68 40.92
N SER A 452 4.06 1.25 41.62
CA SER A 452 5.09 0.33 41.09
C SER A 452 4.55 -1.05 40.75
N ALA A 453 3.55 -1.55 41.50
CA ALA A 453 2.87 -2.82 41.28
C ALA A 453 1.75 -2.70 40.23
N SER A 454 1.31 -1.48 39.89
CA SER A 454 0.22 -1.24 38.94
C SER A 454 0.68 -1.42 37.51
N LYS A 455 0.06 -2.33 36.79
CA LYS A 455 0.30 -2.55 35.36
C LYS A 455 -0.73 -1.87 34.46
N VAL A 456 -1.90 -1.54 35.02
CA VAL A 456 -2.99 -0.81 34.37
C VAL A 456 -3.47 0.32 35.25
N ALA A 457 -3.99 1.36 34.64
CA ALA A 457 -4.49 2.53 35.32
C ALA A 457 -5.69 3.15 34.62
N LEU A 458 -6.47 3.98 35.29
CA LEU A 458 -7.51 4.79 34.65
C LEU A 458 -6.99 6.20 34.40
N SER A 459 -6.92 6.60 33.15
CA SER A 459 -6.66 7.99 32.76
C SER A 459 -7.95 8.80 32.81
N GLN A 460 -7.94 9.86 33.58
CA GLN A 460 -9.05 10.80 33.81
C GLN A 460 -8.67 12.20 33.33
N TRP A 461 -9.66 13.01 32.91
CA TRP A 461 -9.49 14.40 32.46
C TRP A 461 -8.40 14.55 31.37
N ASN A 462 -8.44 13.68 30.37
CA ASN A 462 -7.46 13.65 29.28
C ASN A 462 -5.99 13.58 29.75
N GLY A 463 -5.73 12.75 30.77
CA GLY A 463 -4.39 12.59 31.34
C GLY A 463 -4.06 13.56 32.49
N GLY A 464 -4.98 14.44 32.85
CA GLY A 464 -4.80 15.36 33.98
C GLY A 464 -4.74 14.66 35.35
N GLN A 465 -5.27 13.43 35.44
CA GLN A 465 -5.18 12.56 36.61
C GLN A 465 -5.08 11.10 36.17
N ILE A 466 -4.24 10.32 36.85
CA ILE A 466 -4.11 8.88 36.69
C ILE A 466 -4.50 8.20 37.99
N VAL A 467 -5.36 7.19 37.90
CA VAL A 467 -5.71 6.34 39.05
C VAL A 467 -5.06 4.99 38.85
N TYR A 468 -4.06 4.71 39.66
CA TYR A 468 -3.32 3.46 39.69
C TYR A 468 -4.04 2.44 40.58
N TYR A 469 -4.10 1.20 40.14
CA TYR A 469 -4.71 0.08 40.87
C TYR A 469 -3.73 -1.06 41.03
N SER A 470 -3.68 -1.62 42.22
CA SER A 470 -2.98 -2.88 42.51
C SER A 470 -3.81 -3.68 43.54
N GLU A 471 -3.41 -4.90 43.83
CA GLU A 471 -4.03 -5.72 44.89
C GLU A 471 -3.95 -5.05 46.27
N GLN A 472 -2.98 -4.16 46.48
CA GLN A 472 -2.77 -3.45 47.73
C GLN A 472 -3.70 -2.24 47.90
N GLY A 473 -4.29 -1.73 46.82
CA GLY A 473 -5.15 -0.57 46.87
C GLY A 473 -5.11 0.27 45.58
N PHE A 474 -5.58 1.52 45.72
CA PHE A 474 -5.52 2.49 44.64
C PHE A 474 -4.95 3.83 45.10
N VAL A 475 -4.34 4.55 44.15
CA VAL A 475 -3.89 5.94 44.37
C VAL A 475 -4.18 6.76 43.09
N ALA A 476 -4.76 7.92 43.27
CA ALA A 476 -5.03 8.89 42.21
C ALA A 476 -4.04 10.04 42.28
N VAL A 477 -3.27 10.22 41.20
CA VAL A 477 -2.21 11.22 41.13
C VAL A 477 -2.46 12.17 39.97
N ARG A 478 -2.37 13.48 40.16
CA ARG A 478 -2.44 14.49 39.13
C ARG A 478 -1.14 14.53 38.34
N SER A 479 -1.19 15.09 37.12
CA SER A 479 -0.03 15.25 36.24
C SER A 479 1.17 15.99 36.90
N ASN A 480 0.93 16.80 37.92
CA ASN A 480 1.97 17.51 38.70
C ASN A 480 2.45 16.74 39.92
N GLY A 481 2.18 15.44 40.07
CA GLY A 481 2.60 14.60 41.18
C GLY A 481 1.72 14.70 42.45
N VAL A 482 0.71 15.58 42.47
CA VAL A 482 -0.16 15.75 43.65
C VAL A 482 -1.13 14.58 43.78
N ILE A 483 -1.11 13.92 44.93
CA ILE A 483 -2.08 12.88 45.29
C ILE A 483 -3.45 13.52 45.51
N SER A 484 -4.46 13.05 44.81
CA SER A 484 -5.85 13.50 44.93
C SER A 484 -6.65 12.66 45.91
N THR A 485 -6.42 11.35 45.91
CA THR A 485 -7.03 10.38 46.84
C THR A 485 -6.27 9.07 46.78
N LEU A 486 -6.41 8.27 47.81
CA LEU A 486 -5.80 6.92 47.95
C LEU A 486 -6.69 6.04 48.82
N GLY A 487 -6.51 4.74 48.76
CA GLY A 487 -7.26 3.82 49.61
C GLY A 487 -6.99 2.35 49.34
N PRO A 488 -7.53 1.48 50.17
CA PRO A 488 -7.54 0.04 49.92
C PRO A 488 -8.33 -0.22 48.62
N LEU A 489 -8.13 -1.40 48.02
CA LEU A 489 -8.85 -1.79 46.81
C LEU A 489 -10.36 -1.92 47.13
N ASP A 490 -11.14 -1.01 46.59
CA ASP A 490 -12.60 -0.99 46.75
C ASP A 490 -13.26 -1.97 45.75
N ASP A 491 -14.58 -2.16 45.86
CA ASP A 491 -15.32 -3.10 45.00
C ASP A 491 -15.29 -2.65 43.52
N GLY A 492 -15.23 -1.34 43.25
CA GLY A 492 -15.06 -0.83 41.89
C GLY A 492 -13.69 -1.19 41.34
N GLY A 493 -12.63 -1.07 42.13
CA GLY A 493 -11.28 -1.49 41.77
C GLY A 493 -11.14 -3.00 41.56
N LYS A 494 -11.78 -3.83 42.44
CA LYS A 494 -11.83 -5.28 42.26
C LYS A 494 -12.51 -5.64 40.93
N LYS A 495 -13.62 -4.99 40.58
CA LYS A 495 -14.34 -5.22 39.34
C LYS A 495 -13.53 -4.82 38.13
N LEU A 496 -12.76 -3.72 38.20
CA LEU A 496 -11.81 -3.30 37.20
C LEU A 496 -10.74 -4.40 36.98
N MET A 497 -10.17 -4.96 38.04
CA MET A 497 -9.16 -6.02 37.92
C MET A 497 -9.74 -7.30 37.32
N GLU A 498 -10.98 -7.69 37.61
CA GLU A 498 -11.68 -8.81 36.97
C GLU A 498 -11.83 -8.59 35.46
N VAL A 499 -12.20 -7.36 35.03
CA VAL A 499 -12.30 -7.01 33.61
C VAL A 499 -10.94 -7.10 32.92
N VAL A 500 -9.88 -6.56 33.56
CA VAL A 500 -8.50 -6.62 33.08
C VAL A 500 -8.05 -8.07 32.85
N GLU A 501 -8.28 -8.94 33.84
CA GLU A 501 -7.97 -10.37 33.77
C GLU A 501 -8.75 -11.08 32.67
N LYS A 502 -10.06 -10.89 32.61
CA LYS A 502 -10.97 -11.47 31.60
C LYS A 502 -10.51 -11.16 30.16
N HIS A 503 -10.07 -9.94 29.91
CA HIS A 503 -9.58 -9.53 28.60
C HIS A 503 -8.11 -9.90 28.36
N GLY A 504 -7.45 -10.55 29.31
CA GLY A 504 -6.05 -10.98 29.21
C GLY A 504 -5.09 -9.79 28.99
N ILE A 505 -5.39 -8.66 29.61
CA ILE A 505 -4.47 -7.53 29.64
C ILE A 505 -3.32 -7.93 30.58
N PRO A 506 -2.03 -7.82 30.16
CA PRO A 506 -0.93 -8.30 30.99
C PRO A 506 -0.88 -7.60 32.35
N HIS A 507 -0.84 -8.38 33.43
CA HIS A 507 -0.55 -7.94 34.78
C HIS A 507 0.94 -7.80 35.04
#